data_069e048dd5eeca7626b7d196951245b7
#
_entry.id   069e048dd5eeca7626b7d196951245b7
#
_cell.length_a   1.000
_cell.length_b   1.000
_cell.length_c   1.000
_cell.angle_alpha   90.00
_cell.angle_beta   90.00
_cell.angle_gamma   90.00
#
_symmetry.space_group_name_H-M   'P 1'
#
loop_
_entity.id
_entity.type
_entity.pdbx_description
1 polymer ?
#
loop_
_entity_poly.entity_id
_entity_poly.type
_entity_poly.pdbx_seq_one_letter_code
_entity_poly.pdbx_strand_id
1 'polypeptide(L)'
;LSIFIALLILENYGYGYWMISRPIFAGPLIGLLLGDVQTGLLGGGSVELMYMGVIPVGGSVPPNAQIAGILSTVFAILNGGNAEVGIALALPIGLLAQLLIMFAWNLNIILIHGADKYVEAGDYKKVDRMHLCGLVVFFFVFFIPTFLAIQFGSEFVNNVVAAMPPVLTDGLKIASGILPAVGMAMLLKMMNFKKYWSFFALGFVFSIYLGLNVLAISIIALALVFAMHAMRRQEADDDGFDDEDEADGEPAGRLLGQKELKKVFRRSFFSMTTINYERYCSLGFCYAM
;
A
#
# COMPACT_ATOMS: atom_id res chain seq x y z
N LEU A 1 4.92 -0.85 21.18
CA LEU A 1 4.27 -1.39 20.00
C LEU A 1 3.55 -0.29 19.22
N SER A 2 2.60 0.45 19.80
CA SER A 2 1.80 1.49 19.10
C SER A 2 2.63 2.58 18.42
N ILE A 3 3.71 3.04 19.07
CA ILE A 3 4.65 4.01 18.46
C ILE A 3 5.32 3.38 17.22
N PHE A 4 5.77 2.13 17.32
CA PHE A 4 6.39 1.43 16.21
C PHE A 4 5.42 1.29 15.03
N ILE A 5 4.16 0.93 15.30
CA ILE A 5 3.11 0.81 14.29
C ILE A 5 2.83 2.17 13.64
N ALA A 6 2.70 3.24 14.43
CA ALA A 6 2.48 4.58 13.89
C ALA A 6 3.63 5.03 12.98
N LEU A 7 4.88 4.78 13.36
CA LEU A 7 6.06 5.06 12.54
C LEU A 7 6.08 4.19 11.27
N LEU A 8 5.69 2.92 11.37
CA LEU A 8 5.61 2.03 10.23
C LEU A 8 4.57 2.49 9.20
N ILE A 9 3.41 2.94 9.67
CA ILE A 9 2.35 3.47 8.78
C ILE A 9 2.76 4.82 8.19
N LEU A 10 3.50 5.63 8.95
CA LEU A 10 3.95 6.95 8.54
C LEU A 10 4.89 6.89 7.32
N GLU A 11 5.61 5.78 7.12
CA GLU A 11 6.42 5.53 5.93
C GLU A 11 5.61 5.73 4.64
N ASN A 12 4.34 5.31 4.61
CA ASN A 12 3.47 5.43 3.44
C ASN A 12 3.04 6.88 3.16
N TYR A 13 3.06 7.76 4.16
CA TYR A 13 2.58 9.15 4.05
C TYR A 13 3.69 10.20 4.25
N GLY A 14 4.81 9.81 4.83
CA GLY A 14 5.82 10.75 5.29
C GLY A 14 7.17 10.62 4.62
N TYR A 15 7.74 9.44 4.60
CA TYR A 15 9.13 9.26 4.18
C TYR A 15 9.37 7.95 3.46
N GLY A 16 9.76 8.02 2.21
CA GLY A 16 10.37 6.93 1.47
C GLY A 16 9.45 6.03 0.65
N TYR A 17 8.20 5.81 1.05
CA TYR A 17 7.28 4.90 0.38
C TYR A 17 7.89 3.51 0.06
N TRP A 18 8.54 2.90 1.06
CA TRP A 18 9.27 1.64 0.89
C TRP A 18 8.38 0.41 0.96
N MET A 19 7.09 0.61 1.20
CA MET A 19 6.08 -0.46 1.33
C MET A 19 6.33 -1.45 2.48
N ILE A 20 7.13 -1.09 3.48
CA ILE A 20 7.38 -1.92 4.65
C ILE A 20 6.12 -2.04 5.53
N SER A 21 5.24 -1.04 5.44
CA SER A 21 3.92 -1.04 6.10
C SER A 21 2.91 -2.01 5.47
N ARG A 22 3.22 -2.62 4.31
CA ARG A 22 2.35 -3.62 3.68
C ARG A 22 2.18 -4.84 4.59
N PRO A 23 0.96 -5.45 4.65
CA PRO A 23 0.67 -6.58 5.54
C PRO A 23 1.67 -7.72 5.44
N ILE A 24 2.18 -8.02 4.25
CA ILE A 24 3.15 -9.10 4.02
C ILE A 24 4.49 -8.88 4.75
N PHE A 25 4.92 -7.63 4.94
CA PHE A 25 6.13 -7.28 5.68
C PHE A 25 5.83 -6.93 7.13
N ALA A 26 4.78 -6.14 7.35
CA ALA A 26 4.39 -5.69 8.68
C ALA A 26 3.93 -6.84 9.58
N GLY A 27 3.21 -7.83 9.02
CA GLY A 27 2.76 -9.01 9.75
C GLY A 27 3.89 -9.79 10.43
N PRO A 28 4.89 -10.28 9.69
CA PRO A 28 6.07 -10.93 10.29
C PRO A 28 6.84 -10.05 11.27
N LEU A 29 6.98 -8.74 11.00
CA LEU A 29 7.64 -7.80 11.91
C LEU A 29 6.89 -7.68 13.25
N ILE A 30 5.57 -7.58 13.21
CA ILE A 30 4.72 -7.58 14.41
C ILE A 30 4.80 -8.94 15.12
N GLY A 31 4.78 -10.03 14.35
CA GLY A 31 4.94 -11.38 14.88
C GLY A 31 6.26 -11.56 15.62
N LEU A 32 7.35 -11.00 15.08
CA LEU A 32 8.68 -11.02 15.73
C LEU A 32 8.65 -10.21 17.05
N LEU A 33 8.00 -9.05 17.07
CA LEU A 33 7.90 -8.22 18.28
C LEU A 33 7.03 -8.85 19.38
N LEU A 34 6.02 -9.63 19.00
CA LEU A 34 5.09 -10.27 19.92
C LEU A 34 5.45 -11.74 20.23
N GLY A 35 6.48 -12.29 19.58
CA GLY A 35 6.99 -13.63 19.83
C GLY A 35 6.28 -14.75 19.06
N ASP A 36 5.43 -14.42 18.08
CA ASP A 36 4.73 -15.40 17.21
C ASP A 36 4.83 -15.00 15.74
N VAL A 37 5.97 -15.30 15.14
CA VAL A 37 6.26 -14.99 13.74
C VAL A 37 5.39 -15.80 12.79
N GLN A 38 5.00 -17.02 13.16
CA GLN A 38 4.20 -17.90 12.32
C GLN A 38 2.79 -17.32 12.11
N THR A 39 2.12 -16.92 13.19
CA THR A 39 0.81 -16.23 13.12
C THR A 39 0.95 -14.90 12.39
N GLY A 40 2.05 -14.16 12.62
CA GLY A 40 2.36 -12.92 11.91
C GLY A 40 2.46 -13.09 10.40
N LEU A 41 3.15 -14.14 9.96
CA LEU A 41 3.32 -14.45 8.53
C LEU A 41 2.00 -14.89 7.88
N LEU A 42 1.27 -15.79 8.54
CA LEU A 42 -0.02 -16.29 8.03
C LEU A 42 -1.07 -15.18 7.96
N GLY A 43 -1.21 -14.39 9.03
CA GLY A 43 -2.16 -13.28 9.09
C GLY A 43 -1.81 -12.19 8.09
N GLY A 44 -0.56 -11.71 8.12
CA GLY A 44 -0.08 -10.66 7.20
C GLY A 44 -0.17 -11.08 5.73
N GLY A 45 0.24 -12.30 5.39
CA GLY A 45 0.15 -12.83 4.02
C GLY A 45 -1.29 -12.97 3.53
N SER A 46 -2.19 -13.47 4.36
CA SER A 46 -3.62 -13.62 4.00
C SER A 46 -4.29 -12.27 3.80
N VAL A 47 -4.01 -11.29 4.67
CA VAL A 47 -4.54 -9.93 4.53
C VAL A 47 -3.93 -9.23 3.31
N GLU A 48 -2.66 -9.43 3.00
CA GLU A 48 -2.06 -8.91 1.78
C GLU A 48 -2.79 -9.42 0.54
N LEU A 49 -3.05 -10.74 0.45
CA LEU A 49 -3.81 -11.33 -0.67
C LEU A 49 -5.22 -10.76 -0.77
N MET A 50 -5.90 -10.55 0.37
CA MET A 50 -7.24 -9.97 0.41
C MET A 50 -7.27 -8.54 -0.15
N TYR A 51 -6.25 -7.73 0.15
CA TYR A 51 -6.16 -6.34 -0.28
C TYR A 51 -5.35 -6.12 -1.57
N MET A 52 -4.82 -7.17 -2.18
CA MET A 52 -3.97 -7.07 -3.37
C MET A 52 -4.68 -6.38 -4.55
N GLY A 53 -6.00 -6.61 -4.70
CA GLY A 53 -6.83 -5.98 -5.73
C GLY A 53 -7.43 -4.62 -5.34
N VAL A 54 -7.14 -4.13 -4.14
CA VAL A 54 -7.71 -2.87 -3.65
C VAL A 54 -6.74 -1.72 -3.96
N ILE A 55 -7.01 -1.04 -5.06
CA ILE A 55 -6.16 0.07 -5.56
C ILE A 55 -7.00 1.35 -5.63
N PRO A 56 -6.47 2.51 -5.21
CA PRO A 56 -7.16 3.79 -5.35
C PRO A 56 -7.26 4.17 -6.83
N VAL A 57 -8.48 4.33 -7.32
CA VAL A 57 -8.74 4.76 -8.71
C VAL A 57 -9.54 6.05 -8.68
N GLY A 58 -9.05 7.07 -9.38
CA GLY A 58 -9.80 8.30 -9.63
C GLY A 58 -10.19 9.08 -8.38
N GLY A 59 -9.35 9.15 -7.36
CA GLY A 59 -9.64 9.88 -6.12
C GLY A 59 -10.51 9.12 -5.11
N SER A 60 -10.85 7.85 -5.37
CA SER A 60 -11.48 6.99 -4.37
C SER A 60 -10.49 6.64 -3.25
N VAL A 61 -10.98 6.60 -2.02
CA VAL A 61 -10.20 6.18 -0.86
C VAL A 61 -10.62 4.76 -0.52
N PRO A 62 -9.84 3.74 -0.86
CA PRO A 62 -10.16 2.36 -0.51
C PRO A 62 -9.89 2.08 0.98
N PRO A 63 -10.42 0.97 1.52
CA PRO A 63 -10.06 0.50 2.85
C PRO A 63 -8.54 0.37 3.02
N ASN A 64 -8.01 0.74 4.19
CA ASN A 64 -6.57 0.76 4.41
C ASN A 64 -6.01 -0.62 4.73
N ALA A 65 -5.26 -1.18 3.80
CA ALA A 65 -4.63 -2.50 3.93
C ALA A 65 -3.56 -2.54 5.02
N GLN A 66 -2.78 -1.47 5.19
CA GLN A 66 -1.66 -1.42 6.14
C GLN A 66 -2.16 -1.57 7.57
N ILE A 67 -3.09 -0.70 7.99
CA ILE A 67 -3.67 -0.75 9.34
C ILE A 67 -4.46 -2.04 9.54
N ALA A 68 -5.21 -2.47 8.52
CA ALA A 68 -5.93 -3.73 8.56
C ALA A 68 -4.98 -4.90 8.83
N GLY A 69 -3.89 -5.02 8.09
CA GLY A 69 -2.90 -6.08 8.26
C GLY A 69 -2.18 -6.05 9.61
N ILE A 70 -1.78 -4.86 10.04
CA ILE A 70 -1.05 -4.68 11.30
C ILE A 70 -1.95 -5.02 12.50
N LEU A 71 -3.13 -4.38 12.62
CA LEU A 71 -4.00 -4.59 13.78
C LEU A 71 -4.65 -5.98 13.78
N SER A 72 -5.01 -6.53 12.63
CA SER A 72 -5.51 -7.90 12.54
C SER A 72 -4.47 -8.93 13.01
N THR A 73 -3.20 -8.72 12.65
CA THR A 73 -2.09 -9.55 13.11
C THR A 73 -1.87 -9.42 14.63
N VAL A 74 -1.89 -8.19 15.16
CA VAL A 74 -1.80 -7.96 16.62
C VAL A 74 -2.91 -8.71 17.34
N PHE A 75 -4.16 -8.56 16.89
CA PHE A 75 -5.29 -9.23 17.52
C PHE A 75 -5.24 -10.75 17.37
N ALA A 76 -4.78 -11.28 16.23
CA ALA A 76 -4.58 -12.71 16.04
C ALA A 76 -3.63 -13.28 17.08
N ILE A 77 -2.47 -12.63 17.28
CA ILE A 77 -1.45 -13.09 18.24
C ILE A 77 -1.95 -12.95 19.69
N LEU A 78 -2.57 -11.81 20.04
CA LEU A 78 -3.11 -11.59 21.39
C LEU A 78 -4.29 -12.54 21.72
N ASN A 79 -4.97 -13.08 20.71
CA ASN A 79 -6.01 -14.10 20.85
C ASN A 79 -5.46 -15.55 20.73
N GLY A 80 -4.24 -15.78 21.18
CA GLY A 80 -3.66 -17.12 21.26
C GLY A 80 -3.18 -17.70 19.93
N GLY A 81 -2.80 -16.84 18.97
CA GLY A 81 -2.25 -17.25 17.68
C GLY A 81 -3.30 -17.67 16.65
N ASN A 82 -4.56 -17.26 16.86
CA ASN A 82 -5.65 -17.59 15.92
C ASN A 82 -5.67 -16.62 14.74
N ALA A 83 -4.95 -16.96 13.67
CA ALA A 83 -4.86 -16.16 12.45
C ALA A 83 -6.23 -15.92 11.79
N GLU A 84 -7.16 -16.87 11.88
CA GLU A 84 -8.49 -16.77 11.25
C GLU A 84 -9.32 -15.63 11.84
N VAL A 85 -9.28 -15.45 13.16
CA VAL A 85 -9.94 -14.34 13.86
C VAL A 85 -9.33 -13.00 13.39
N GLY A 86 -8.00 -12.91 13.30
CA GLY A 86 -7.34 -11.71 12.79
C GLY A 86 -7.77 -11.38 11.35
N ILE A 87 -7.77 -12.37 10.46
CA ILE A 87 -8.16 -12.19 9.05
C ILE A 87 -9.62 -11.73 8.94
N ALA A 88 -10.53 -12.29 9.74
CA ALA A 88 -11.92 -11.87 9.76
C ALA A 88 -12.12 -10.41 10.20
N LEU A 89 -11.27 -9.93 11.11
CA LEU A 89 -11.29 -8.55 11.58
C LEU A 89 -10.63 -7.56 10.60
N ALA A 90 -9.84 -8.04 9.63
CA ALA A 90 -9.08 -7.17 8.73
C ALA A 90 -9.97 -6.23 7.91
N LEU A 91 -11.12 -6.70 7.42
CA LEU A 91 -12.02 -5.87 6.61
C LEU A 91 -12.67 -4.75 7.43
N PRO A 92 -13.32 -5.00 8.59
CA PRO A 92 -13.85 -3.93 9.44
C PRO A 92 -12.78 -2.93 9.89
N ILE A 93 -11.60 -3.42 10.28
CA ILE A 93 -10.48 -2.54 10.68
C ILE A 93 -10.04 -1.67 9.50
N GLY A 94 -9.93 -2.22 8.30
CA GLY A 94 -9.55 -1.49 7.10
C GLY A 94 -10.54 -0.37 6.73
N LEU A 95 -11.84 -0.62 6.90
CA LEU A 95 -12.89 0.39 6.71
C LEU A 95 -12.83 1.51 7.75
N LEU A 96 -12.63 1.18 9.02
CA LEU A 96 -12.44 2.19 10.07
C LEU A 96 -11.16 3.01 9.81
N ALA A 97 -10.09 2.36 9.41
CA ALA A 97 -8.83 3.03 9.07
C ALA A 97 -8.97 3.96 7.85
N GLN A 98 -9.82 3.62 6.89
CA GLN A 98 -10.18 4.50 5.78
C GLN A 98 -10.76 5.83 6.28
N LEU A 99 -11.68 5.78 7.25
CA LEU A 99 -12.26 6.99 7.86
C LEU A 99 -11.19 7.85 8.56
N LEU A 100 -10.24 7.20 9.25
CA LEU A 100 -9.12 7.90 9.90
C LEU A 100 -8.23 8.63 8.89
N ILE A 101 -7.95 8.03 7.74
CA ILE A 101 -7.19 8.67 6.66
C ILE A 101 -7.95 9.88 6.12
N MET A 102 -9.23 9.72 5.85
CA MET A 102 -10.07 10.83 5.39
C MET A 102 -10.08 11.98 6.40
N PHE A 103 -10.13 11.66 7.68
CA PHE A 103 -10.02 12.65 8.76
C PHE A 103 -8.65 13.36 8.77
N ALA A 104 -7.54 12.61 8.64
CA ALA A 104 -6.21 13.18 8.54
C ALA A 104 -6.06 14.14 7.35
N TRP A 105 -6.61 13.77 6.19
CA TRP A 105 -6.59 14.63 5.01
C TRP A 105 -7.37 15.92 5.22
N ASN A 106 -8.54 15.85 5.88
CA ASN A 106 -9.31 17.05 6.24
C ASN A 106 -8.55 17.96 7.21
N LEU A 107 -7.86 17.41 8.21
CA LEU A 107 -6.99 18.21 9.10
C LEU A 107 -5.86 18.89 8.33
N ASN A 108 -5.28 18.21 7.36
CA ASN A 108 -4.20 18.76 6.53
C ASN A 108 -4.66 19.93 5.63
N ILE A 109 -5.94 20.06 5.31
CA ILE A 109 -6.47 21.23 4.59
C ILE A 109 -6.18 22.52 5.36
N ILE A 110 -6.33 22.49 6.69
CA ILE A 110 -6.07 23.66 7.56
C ILE A 110 -4.60 24.08 7.47
N LEU A 111 -3.69 23.09 7.47
CA LEU A 111 -2.26 23.34 7.35
C LEU A 111 -1.87 23.92 5.99
N ILE A 112 -2.52 23.46 4.92
CA ILE A 112 -2.26 23.95 3.55
C ILE A 112 -2.72 25.39 3.38
N HIS A 113 -3.92 25.74 3.85
CA HIS A 113 -4.36 27.15 3.85
C HIS A 113 -3.46 28.06 4.68
N GLY A 114 -2.89 27.53 5.79
CA GLY A 114 -1.84 28.22 6.53
C GLY A 114 -0.55 28.41 5.73
N ALA A 115 -0.14 27.40 4.97
CA ALA A 115 1.07 27.44 4.15
C ALA A 115 0.94 28.44 2.99
N ASP A 116 -0.24 28.57 2.36
CA ASP A 116 -0.48 29.52 1.26
C ASP A 116 -0.10 30.95 1.63
N LYS A 117 -0.47 31.39 2.83
CA LYS A 117 -0.11 32.74 3.33
C LYS A 117 1.40 32.95 3.44
N TYR A 118 2.14 31.90 3.79
CA TYR A 118 3.60 31.96 3.89
C TYR A 118 4.27 31.89 2.52
N VAL A 119 3.66 31.19 1.55
CA VAL A 119 4.11 31.20 0.16
C VAL A 119 3.98 32.59 -0.43
N GLU A 120 2.83 33.26 -0.25
CA GLU A 120 2.60 34.64 -0.71
C GLU A 120 3.57 35.64 -0.07
N ALA A 121 3.94 35.42 1.21
CA ALA A 121 4.91 36.23 1.93
C ALA A 121 6.39 35.90 1.58
N GLY A 122 6.66 34.88 0.79
CA GLY A 122 8.02 34.43 0.44
C GLY A 122 8.78 33.76 1.60
N ASP A 123 8.10 33.35 2.68
CA ASP A 123 8.72 32.73 3.86
C ASP A 123 8.77 31.21 3.74
N TYR A 124 9.69 30.72 2.93
CA TYR A 124 9.83 29.28 2.67
C TYR A 124 10.16 28.43 3.91
N LYS A 125 10.79 29.02 4.94
CA LYS A 125 11.06 28.31 6.20
C LYS A 125 9.77 27.96 6.96
N LYS A 126 8.78 28.83 6.90
CA LYS A 126 7.47 28.54 7.51
C LYS A 126 6.67 27.54 6.67
N VAL A 127 6.79 27.58 5.36
CA VAL A 127 6.22 26.56 4.46
C VAL A 127 6.77 25.17 4.79
N ASP A 128 8.10 25.04 4.95
CA ASP A 128 8.74 23.79 5.37
C ASP A 128 8.22 23.28 6.72
N ARG A 129 8.00 24.18 7.68
CA ARG A 129 7.44 23.83 9.00
C ARG A 129 5.99 23.34 8.88
N MET A 130 5.15 24.01 8.10
CA MET A 130 3.76 23.57 7.85
C MET A 130 3.71 22.19 7.20
N HIS A 131 4.61 21.93 6.25
CA HIS A 131 4.75 20.62 5.65
C HIS A 131 5.09 19.53 6.68
N LEU A 132 6.07 19.79 7.57
CA LEU A 132 6.44 18.85 8.64
C LEU A 132 5.33 18.69 9.69
N CYS A 133 4.53 19.73 9.96
CA CYS A 133 3.35 19.60 10.81
C CYS A 133 2.33 18.60 10.24
N GLY A 134 2.19 18.50 8.93
CA GLY A 134 1.35 17.47 8.29
C GLY A 134 1.76 16.04 8.65
N LEU A 135 3.06 15.77 8.73
CA LEU A 135 3.60 14.49 9.18
C LEU A 135 3.22 14.19 10.64
N VAL A 136 3.29 15.21 11.51
CA VAL A 136 2.88 15.09 12.92
C VAL A 136 1.39 14.79 13.05
N VAL A 137 0.55 15.42 12.21
CA VAL A 137 -0.89 15.13 12.17
C VAL A 137 -1.14 13.66 11.81
N PHE A 138 -0.50 13.13 10.76
CA PHE A 138 -0.62 11.73 10.40
C PHE A 138 -0.14 10.80 11.52
N PHE A 139 0.97 11.14 12.18
CA PHE A 139 1.45 10.35 13.32
C PHE A 139 0.39 10.23 14.42
N PHE A 140 -0.18 11.32 14.86
CA PHE A 140 -1.16 11.29 15.95
C PHE A 140 -2.49 10.66 15.52
N VAL A 141 -2.95 10.90 14.30
CA VAL A 141 -4.19 10.28 13.79
C VAL A 141 -4.09 8.76 13.74
N PHE A 142 -2.91 8.21 13.49
CA PHE A 142 -2.71 6.76 13.52
C PHE A 142 -2.31 6.24 14.89
N PHE A 143 -1.48 6.97 15.63
CA PHE A 143 -0.99 6.56 16.95
C PHE A 143 -2.12 6.41 17.96
N ILE A 144 -2.99 7.42 18.10
CA ILE A 144 -4.02 7.43 19.15
C ILE A 144 -5.00 6.28 19.00
N PRO A 145 -5.66 6.06 17.83
CA PRO A 145 -6.56 4.93 17.67
C PRO A 145 -5.87 3.57 17.78
N THR A 146 -4.65 3.44 17.26
CA THR A 146 -3.88 2.19 17.37
C THR A 146 -3.51 1.90 18.82
N PHE A 147 -3.13 2.92 19.60
CA PHE A 147 -2.84 2.76 21.03
C PHE A 147 -4.09 2.33 21.80
N LEU A 148 -5.22 2.98 21.56
CA LEU A 148 -6.49 2.62 22.19
C LEU A 148 -6.95 1.21 21.77
N ALA A 149 -6.79 0.86 20.49
CA ALA A 149 -7.15 -0.46 19.99
C ALA A 149 -6.29 -1.58 20.64
N ILE A 150 -5.01 -1.36 20.83
CA ILE A 150 -4.12 -2.36 21.47
C ILE A 150 -4.39 -2.43 22.98
N GLN A 151 -4.58 -1.30 23.65
CA GLN A 151 -4.74 -1.25 25.10
C GLN A 151 -6.09 -1.80 25.57
N PHE A 152 -7.16 -1.49 24.84
CA PHE A 152 -8.52 -1.84 25.21
C PHE A 152 -9.18 -2.83 24.25
N GLY A 153 -8.69 -2.94 23.03
CA GLY A 153 -9.31 -3.73 21.96
C GLY A 153 -9.14 -5.23 22.13
N SER A 154 -8.06 -5.69 22.77
CA SER A 154 -7.83 -7.12 23.00
C SER A 154 -8.90 -7.73 23.90
N GLU A 155 -9.27 -7.04 24.97
CA GLU A 155 -10.33 -7.47 25.89
C GLU A 155 -11.71 -7.42 25.21
N PHE A 156 -11.97 -6.37 24.44
CA PHE A 156 -13.19 -6.26 23.64
C PHE A 156 -13.27 -7.37 22.59
N VAL A 157 -12.20 -7.64 21.83
CA VAL A 157 -12.16 -8.71 20.82
C VAL A 157 -12.35 -10.09 21.46
N ASN A 158 -11.69 -10.36 22.60
CA ASN A 158 -11.87 -11.61 23.35
C ASN A 158 -13.33 -11.81 23.78
N ASN A 159 -13.97 -10.77 24.32
CA ASN A 159 -15.36 -10.83 24.75
C ASN A 159 -16.32 -11.04 23.58
N VAL A 160 -16.07 -10.38 22.45
CA VAL A 160 -16.85 -10.54 21.21
C VAL A 160 -16.70 -11.96 20.67
N VAL A 161 -15.47 -12.48 20.59
CA VAL A 161 -15.20 -13.86 20.10
C VAL A 161 -15.82 -14.89 21.02
N ALA A 162 -15.71 -14.72 22.35
CA ALA A 162 -16.32 -15.62 23.33
C ALA A 162 -17.87 -15.61 23.30
N ALA A 163 -18.47 -14.47 22.95
CA ALA A 163 -19.91 -14.32 22.81
C ALA A 163 -20.45 -14.78 21.46
N MET A 164 -19.58 -15.03 20.46
CA MET A 164 -20.02 -15.47 19.14
C MET A 164 -20.58 -16.90 19.16
N PRO A 165 -21.74 -17.13 18.54
CA PRO A 165 -22.23 -18.50 18.30
C PRO A 165 -21.25 -19.26 17.39
N PRO A 166 -21.10 -20.60 17.57
CA PRO A 166 -20.19 -21.40 16.73
C PRO A 166 -20.44 -21.28 15.23
N VAL A 167 -21.72 -21.17 14.84
CA VAL A 167 -22.12 -20.98 13.43
C VAL A 167 -21.49 -19.70 12.82
N LEU A 168 -21.41 -18.62 13.60
CA LEU A 168 -20.84 -17.36 13.13
C LEU A 168 -19.31 -17.46 13.05
N THR A 169 -18.68 -18.11 14.02
CA THR A 169 -17.22 -18.34 14.02
C THR A 169 -16.82 -19.22 12.84
N ASP A 170 -17.56 -20.31 12.57
CA ASP A 170 -17.31 -21.17 11.41
C ASP A 170 -17.57 -20.43 10.09
N GLY A 171 -18.61 -19.58 10.04
CA GLY A 171 -18.88 -18.72 8.90
C GLY A 171 -17.73 -17.73 8.61
N LEU A 172 -17.19 -17.10 9.65
CA LEU A 172 -16.04 -16.20 9.54
C LEU A 172 -14.77 -16.95 9.08
N LYS A 173 -14.57 -18.17 9.56
CA LYS A 173 -13.48 -19.03 9.14
C LYS A 173 -13.56 -19.35 7.64
N ILE A 174 -14.72 -19.73 7.15
CA ILE A 174 -14.96 -19.98 5.73
C ILE A 174 -14.77 -18.69 4.93
N ALA A 175 -15.33 -17.57 5.39
CA ALA A 175 -15.21 -16.28 4.74
C ALA A 175 -13.74 -15.81 4.65
N SER A 176 -12.95 -15.98 5.71
CA SER A 176 -11.52 -15.62 5.73
C SER A 176 -10.71 -16.40 4.67
N GLY A 177 -11.09 -17.65 4.40
CA GLY A 177 -10.48 -18.46 3.33
C GLY A 177 -10.86 -18.01 1.91
N ILE A 178 -12.04 -17.38 1.73
CA ILE A 178 -12.52 -16.92 0.42
C ILE A 178 -12.02 -15.50 0.09
N LEU A 179 -11.82 -14.65 1.10
CA LEU A 179 -11.41 -13.25 0.90
C LEU A 179 -10.14 -13.07 0.03
N PRO A 180 -9.07 -13.86 0.17
CA PRO A 180 -7.93 -13.79 -0.73
C PRO A 180 -8.28 -14.03 -2.20
N ALA A 181 -9.22 -14.97 -2.48
CA ALA A 181 -9.68 -15.22 -3.85
C ALA A 181 -10.46 -14.02 -4.42
N VAL A 182 -11.21 -13.30 -3.60
CA VAL A 182 -11.87 -12.04 -4.00
C VAL A 182 -10.83 -10.98 -4.35
N GLY A 183 -9.76 -10.82 -3.57
CA GLY A 183 -8.65 -9.91 -3.86
C GLY A 183 -7.98 -10.22 -5.21
N MET A 184 -7.71 -11.49 -5.48
CA MET A 184 -7.16 -11.95 -6.76
C MET A 184 -8.13 -11.69 -7.94
N ALA A 185 -9.43 -11.92 -7.75
CA ALA A 185 -10.45 -11.64 -8.75
C ALA A 185 -10.56 -10.13 -9.05
N MET A 186 -10.43 -9.27 -8.05
CA MET A 186 -10.37 -7.82 -8.24
C MET A 186 -9.15 -7.41 -9.06
N LEU A 187 -7.97 -7.98 -8.78
CA LEU A 187 -6.76 -7.78 -9.56
C LEU A 187 -6.95 -8.15 -11.03
N LEU A 188 -7.51 -9.33 -11.30
CA LEU A 188 -7.83 -9.79 -12.66
C LEU A 188 -8.80 -8.84 -13.37
N LYS A 189 -9.78 -8.28 -12.66
CA LYS A 189 -10.73 -7.31 -13.21
C LYS A 189 -10.05 -5.98 -13.59
N MET A 190 -9.02 -5.55 -12.87
CA MET A 190 -8.26 -4.33 -13.17
C MET A 190 -7.32 -4.51 -14.35
N MET A 191 -6.77 -5.70 -14.54
CA MET A 191 -6.04 -6.05 -15.76
C MET A 191 -7.03 -6.13 -16.92
N ASN A 192 -6.59 -5.80 -18.14
CA ASN A 192 -7.45 -5.94 -19.32
C ASN A 192 -7.62 -7.44 -19.66
N PHE A 193 -8.37 -8.15 -18.79
CA PHE A 193 -8.54 -9.60 -18.82
C PHE A 193 -9.04 -10.09 -20.17
N LYS A 194 -9.94 -9.35 -20.84
CA LYS A 194 -10.46 -9.70 -22.17
C LYS A 194 -9.35 -9.81 -23.23
N LYS A 195 -8.31 -8.97 -23.11
CA LYS A 195 -7.17 -8.98 -24.05
C LYS A 195 -6.16 -10.07 -23.70
N TYR A 196 -5.96 -10.38 -22.43
CA TYR A 196 -4.87 -11.24 -21.95
C TYR A 196 -5.35 -12.57 -21.35
N TRP A 197 -6.62 -12.94 -21.56
CA TRP A 197 -7.21 -14.17 -21.01
C TRP A 197 -6.45 -15.44 -21.40
N SER A 198 -5.85 -15.47 -22.61
CA SER A 198 -5.07 -16.61 -23.11
C SER A 198 -3.82 -16.86 -22.25
N PHE A 199 -3.13 -15.82 -21.81
CA PHE A 199 -1.98 -15.94 -20.90
C PHE A 199 -2.40 -16.39 -19.52
N PHE A 200 -3.56 -15.94 -19.04
CA PHE A 200 -4.12 -16.44 -17.79
C PHE A 200 -4.45 -17.94 -17.89
N ALA A 201 -5.10 -18.37 -18.96
CA ALA A 201 -5.41 -19.78 -19.19
C ALA A 201 -4.13 -20.64 -19.27
N LEU A 202 -3.08 -20.13 -19.94
CA LEU A 202 -1.79 -20.80 -20.02
C LEU A 202 -1.15 -20.96 -18.63
N GLY A 203 -1.12 -19.89 -17.82
CA GLY A 203 -0.60 -19.94 -16.46
C GLY A 203 -1.39 -20.89 -15.56
N PHE A 204 -2.72 -20.94 -15.72
CA PHE A 204 -3.59 -21.86 -15.02
C PHE A 204 -3.27 -23.33 -15.32
N VAL A 205 -3.08 -23.66 -16.62
CA VAL A 205 -2.67 -25.00 -17.07
C VAL A 205 -1.30 -25.38 -16.49
N PHE A 206 -0.34 -24.47 -16.52
CA PHE A 206 1.00 -24.70 -15.95
C PHE A 206 0.95 -24.97 -14.43
N SER A 207 0.09 -24.24 -13.71
CA SER A 207 -0.05 -24.44 -12.27
C SER A 207 -0.74 -25.75 -11.92
N ILE A 208 -1.86 -26.09 -12.58
CA ILE A 208 -2.70 -27.23 -12.17
C ILE A 208 -2.22 -28.54 -12.80
N TYR A 209 -1.90 -28.55 -14.10
CA TYR A 209 -1.57 -29.80 -14.79
C TYR A 209 -0.08 -30.14 -14.75
N LEU A 210 0.80 -29.14 -14.79
CA LEU A 210 2.26 -29.37 -14.71
C LEU A 210 2.79 -29.22 -13.28
N GLY A 211 1.98 -28.76 -12.32
CA GLY A 211 2.37 -28.60 -10.92
C GLY A 211 3.52 -27.62 -10.72
N LEU A 212 3.73 -26.69 -11.67
CA LEU A 212 4.81 -25.72 -11.58
C LEU A 212 4.53 -24.70 -10.47
N ASN A 213 5.56 -24.39 -9.71
CA ASN A 213 5.45 -23.34 -8.69
C ASN A 213 5.40 -21.95 -9.34
N VAL A 214 4.96 -20.94 -8.59
CA VAL A 214 4.78 -19.57 -9.06
C VAL A 214 6.08 -18.99 -9.64
N LEU A 215 7.25 -19.31 -9.07
CA LEU A 215 8.55 -18.86 -9.57
C LEU A 215 8.83 -19.39 -10.98
N ALA A 216 8.61 -20.68 -11.22
CA ALA A 216 8.82 -21.29 -12.53
C ALA A 216 7.90 -20.68 -13.58
N ILE A 217 6.60 -20.49 -13.25
CA ILE A 217 5.63 -19.84 -14.15
C ILE A 217 6.04 -18.40 -14.44
N SER A 218 6.52 -17.65 -13.44
CA SER A 218 6.98 -16.28 -13.62
C SER A 218 8.19 -16.17 -14.55
N ILE A 219 9.15 -17.08 -14.43
CA ILE A 219 10.33 -17.14 -15.32
C ILE A 219 9.92 -17.46 -16.75
N ILE A 220 9.01 -18.41 -16.95
CA ILE A 220 8.48 -18.77 -18.27
C ILE A 220 7.73 -17.58 -18.88
N ALA A 221 6.89 -16.90 -18.09
CA ALA A 221 6.16 -15.72 -18.54
C ALA A 221 7.11 -14.59 -18.96
N LEU A 222 8.17 -14.35 -18.18
CA LEU A 222 9.19 -13.35 -18.49
C LEU A 222 9.92 -13.70 -19.80
N ALA A 223 10.32 -14.95 -19.97
CA ALA A 223 10.97 -15.42 -21.20
C ALA A 223 10.06 -15.25 -22.43
N LEU A 224 8.76 -15.56 -22.30
CA LEU A 224 7.76 -15.34 -23.34
C LEU A 224 7.63 -13.87 -23.73
N VAL A 225 7.58 -12.96 -22.75
CA VAL A 225 7.51 -11.51 -23.00
C VAL A 225 8.75 -11.04 -23.77
N PHE A 226 9.95 -11.47 -23.38
CA PHE A 226 11.18 -11.12 -24.11
C PHE A 226 11.21 -11.70 -25.52
N ALA A 227 10.77 -12.96 -25.71
CA ALA A 227 10.69 -13.58 -27.03
C ALA A 227 9.71 -12.83 -27.95
N MET A 228 8.53 -12.49 -27.43
CA MET A 228 7.54 -11.69 -28.19
C MET A 228 8.06 -10.28 -28.53
N HIS A 229 8.78 -9.66 -27.61
CA HIS A 229 9.38 -8.34 -27.88
C HIS A 229 10.47 -8.43 -28.94
N ALA A 230 11.31 -9.45 -28.89
CA ALA A 230 12.35 -9.68 -29.89
C ALA A 230 11.76 -9.93 -31.30
N MET A 231 10.72 -10.75 -31.39
CA MET A 231 10.00 -11.01 -32.67
C MET A 231 9.38 -9.73 -33.23
N ARG A 232 8.73 -8.93 -32.37
CA ARG A 232 8.10 -7.66 -32.79
C ARG A 232 9.11 -6.61 -33.27
N ARG A 233 10.31 -6.63 -32.68
CA ARG A 233 11.41 -5.75 -33.12
C ARG A 233 11.96 -6.17 -34.48
N GLN A 234 12.06 -7.46 -34.75
CA GLN A 234 12.45 -7.97 -36.07
C GLN A 234 11.43 -7.62 -37.14
N GLU A 235 10.13 -7.71 -36.85
CA GLU A 235 9.08 -7.29 -37.79
C GLU A 235 9.15 -5.77 -38.09
N ALA A 236 9.45 -4.93 -37.10
CA ALA A 236 9.62 -3.48 -37.28
C ALA A 236 10.89 -3.12 -38.07
N ASP A 237 11.96 -3.86 -37.89
CA ASP A 237 13.21 -3.69 -38.66
C ASP A 237 13.05 -4.16 -40.11
N ASP A 238 12.17 -5.15 -40.39
CA ASP A 238 11.91 -5.68 -41.76
C ASP A 238 10.92 -4.81 -42.57
N ASP A 239 10.02 -4.06 -41.86
CA ASP A 239 9.04 -3.17 -42.50
C ASP A 239 9.61 -1.81 -42.92
N GLY A 240 10.91 -1.57 -42.75
CA GLY A 240 11.66 -0.44 -43.34
C GLY A 240 11.10 0.95 -43.03
N PHE A 241 10.52 1.17 -41.88
CA PHE A 241 10.24 2.52 -41.38
C PHE A 241 11.53 3.04 -40.73
N ASP A 242 12.30 3.77 -41.53
CA ASP A 242 13.36 4.64 -41.04
C ASP A 242 12.73 5.75 -40.19
N ASP A 243 12.63 5.53 -38.87
CA ASP A 243 12.39 6.59 -37.89
C ASP A 243 13.66 7.45 -37.75
N GLU A 244 14.05 8.16 -38.84
CA GLU A 244 15.14 9.14 -38.84
C GLU A 244 14.73 10.49 -38.21
N ASP A 245 13.50 10.65 -37.68
CA ASP A 245 13.02 11.99 -37.27
C ASP A 245 12.90 12.23 -35.76
N GLU A 246 13.45 11.39 -34.87
CA GLU A 246 13.42 11.67 -33.41
C GLU A 246 14.77 11.65 -32.67
N ALA A 247 15.89 11.87 -33.37
CA ALA A 247 17.22 11.88 -32.75
C ALA A 247 17.86 13.26 -32.56
N ASP A 248 17.18 14.37 -32.83
CA ASP A 248 17.73 15.72 -32.63
C ASP A 248 17.06 16.53 -31.51
N GLY A 249 16.48 15.86 -30.51
CA GLY A 249 16.22 16.46 -29.21
C GLY A 249 17.54 16.60 -28.46
N GLU A 250 18.17 17.79 -28.48
CA GLU A 250 19.24 18.12 -27.54
C GLU A 250 18.87 17.63 -26.14
N PRO A 251 19.76 16.90 -25.43
CA PRO A 251 19.50 16.50 -24.05
C PRO A 251 19.25 17.80 -23.29
N ALA A 252 18.01 17.98 -22.82
CA ALA A 252 17.61 19.11 -22.00
C ALA A 252 18.70 19.33 -20.95
N GLY A 253 19.49 20.42 -21.15
CA GLY A 253 20.68 20.68 -20.36
C GLY A 253 20.33 20.55 -18.90
N ARG A 254 21.18 19.91 -18.10
CA ARG A 254 20.99 19.75 -16.68
C ARG A 254 20.67 21.09 -16.03
N LEU A 255 19.38 21.38 -15.85
CA LEU A 255 18.90 22.62 -15.25
C LEU A 255 19.31 22.74 -13.77
N LEU A 256 19.69 21.62 -13.14
CA LEU A 256 20.04 21.54 -11.72
C LEU A 256 21.43 20.91 -11.53
N GLY A 257 22.23 21.51 -10.68
CA GLY A 257 23.52 20.95 -10.25
C GLY A 257 23.33 19.68 -9.39
N GLN A 258 24.37 18.83 -9.33
CA GLN A 258 24.28 17.56 -8.54
C GLN A 258 23.92 17.77 -7.06
N LYS A 259 24.33 18.91 -6.46
CA LYS A 259 23.97 19.24 -5.06
C LYS A 259 22.48 19.57 -4.93
N GLU A 260 21.92 20.26 -5.90
CA GLU A 260 20.50 20.61 -5.95
C GLU A 260 19.65 19.38 -6.23
N LEU A 261 20.09 18.52 -7.16
CA LEU A 261 19.44 17.25 -7.45
C LEU A 261 19.35 16.34 -6.22
N LYS A 262 20.43 16.24 -5.42
CA LYS A 262 20.43 15.51 -4.14
C LYS A 262 19.47 16.12 -3.13
N LYS A 263 19.34 17.46 -3.12
CA LYS A 263 18.41 18.17 -2.22
C LYS A 263 16.96 17.88 -2.62
N VAL A 264 16.63 17.96 -3.91
CA VAL A 264 15.31 17.63 -4.46
C VAL A 264 14.99 16.16 -4.18
N PHE A 265 15.92 15.23 -4.47
CA PHE A 265 15.74 13.81 -4.18
C PHE A 265 15.43 13.55 -2.70
N ARG A 266 16.21 14.13 -1.77
CA ARG A 266 15.95 13.97 -0.33
C ARG A 266 14.60 14.53 0.08
N ARG A 267 14.17 15.67 -0.48
CA ARG A 267 12.88 16.30 -0.16
C ARG A 267 11.70 15.53 -0.74
N SER A 268 11.87 14.85 -1.88
CA SER A 268 10.81 14.07 -2.52
C SER A 268 10.31 12.90 -1.64
N PHE A 269 11.14 12.40 -0.71
CA PHE A 269 10.69 11.39 0.27
C PHE A 269 9.56 11.88 1.18
N PHE A 270 9.42 13.19 1.36
CA PHE A 270 8.38 13.80 2.20
C PHE A 270 7.23 14.36 1.38
N SER A 271 7.15 14.07 0.08
CA SER A 271 6.16 14.66 -0.82
C SER A 271 4.71 14.33 -0.47
N MET A 272 4.48 13.20 0.20
CA MET A 272 3.14 12.74 0.56
C MET A 272 2.60 13.29 1.90
N THR A 273 3.41 14.00 2.70
CA THR A 273 3.02 14.44 4.06
C THR A 273 1.85 15.41 4.11
N THR A 274 1.55 16.06 2.99
CA THR A 274 0.49 17.08 2.88
C THR A 274 -0.61 16.69 1.91
N ILE A 275 -0.84 15.37 1.74
CA ILE A 275 -1.98 14.89 0.94
C ILE A 275 -3.29 15.36 1.57
N ASN A 276 -4.16 15.91 0.74
CA ASN A 276 -5.52 16.34 1.10
C ASN A 276 -6.45 16.26 -0.11
N TYR A 277 -7.76 16.42 0.13
CA TYR A 277 -8.77 16.33 -0.93
C TYR A 277 -8.72 17.49 -1.94
N GLU A 278 -8.31 18.68 -1.49
CA GLU A 278 -8.35 19.88 -2.32
C GLU A 278 -7.21 19.93 -3.32
N ARG A 279 -5.97 19.66 -2.88
CA ARG A 279 -4.75 19.88 -3.68
C ARG A 279 -3.88 18.64 -3.85
N TYR A 280 -4.28 17.52 -3.25
CA TYR A 280 -3.54 16.26 -3.24
C TYR A 280 -2.09 16.46 -2.77
N CYS A 281 -1.08 16.25 -3.60
CA CYS A 281 0.34 16.35 -3.24
C CYS A 281 0.97 17.72 -3.55
N SER A 282 0.19 18.77 -3.84
CA SER A 282 0.74 20.03 -4.36
C SER A 282 1.80 20.67 -3.45
N LEU A 283 1.57 20.70 -2.14
CA LEU A 283 2.54 21.28 -1.20
C LEU A 283 3.78 20.39 -1.06
N GLY A 284 3.61 19.06 -1.07
CA GLY A 284 4.73 18.12 -1.07
C GLY A 284 5.61 18.26 -2.30
N PHE A 285 5.01 18.50 -3.48
CA PHE A 285 5.74 18.79 -4.69
C PHE A 285 6.54 20.09 -4.60
N CYS A 286 5.92 21.19 -4.11
CA CYS A 286 6.62 22.43 -3.86
C CYS A 286 7.77 22.29 -2.84
N TYR A 287 7.61 21.44 -1.83
CA TYR A 287 8.68 21.15 -0.87
C TYR A 287 9.86 20.40 -1.52
N ALA A 288 9.59 19.49 -2.45
CA ALA A 288 10.62 18.71 -3.14
C ALA A 288 11.45 19.55 -4.13
N MET A 289 10.81 20.50 -4.83
CA MET A 289 11.47 21.43 -5.75
C MET A 289 12.27 22.51 -5.01
#